data_bf3df364febe9bfa0458d50d78d1a572
#
_entry.id   bf3df364febe9bfa0458d50d78d1a572
#
_cell.length_a   1.000
_cell.length_b   1.000
_cell.length_c   1.000
_cell.angle_alpha   90.00
_cell.angle_beta   90.00
_cell.angle_gamma   90.00
#
_symmetry.space_group_name_H-M   'P 1'
#
loop_
_entity.id
_entity.type
_entity.pdbx_description
1 polymer ?
#
loop_
_entity_poly.entity_id
_entity_poly.type
_entity_poly.pdbx_seq_one_letter_code
_entity_poly.pdbx_strand_id
1 'polypeptide(L)'
;VRGDVKDPLTQFMSETGIPYEMDQMRSDSTVVFSFPIKSPDNAVYRNDKGAIEQLKFWKTYAEHWCEHKPSVTISVKENEWVEVGAWCWANFDSLSGVSFLPHTDHTYKQAPYQDITKKEYEKQLSNFPDKIDWSKLTEWEKEDTTKGGVCELVDI
;
A
#
# COMPACT_ATOMS: atom_id res chain seq x y z
N VAL A 1 2.35 -5.37 4.39
CA VAL A 1 1.59 -4.76 5.51
C VAL A 1 2.45 -4.83 6.76
N ARG A 2 2.51 -3.75 7.52
CA ARG A 2 3.20 -3.69 8.81
C ARG A 2 2.24 -3.94 9.96
N GLY A 3 2.68 -4.71 10.94
CA GLY A 3 1.93 -4.95 12.16
C GLY A 3 2.84 -4.82 13.40
N ASP A 4 2.31 -4.30 14.50
CA ASP A 4 3.01 -4.30 15.78
C ASP A 4 3.03 -5.74 16.34
N VAL A 5 4.15 -6.18 16.89
CA VAL A 5 4.30 -7.54 17.44
C VAL A 5 3.36 -7.83 18.62
N LYS A 6 2.83 -6.78 19.26
CA LYS A 6 1.88 -6.90 20.37
C LYS A 6 0.42 -6.90 19.92
N ASP A 7 0.16 -6.54 18.66
CA ASP A 7 -1.19 -6.51 18.11
C ASP A 7 -1.74 -7.94 17.96
N PRO A 8 -2.96 -8.24 18.47
CA PRO A 8 -3.55 -9.57 18.43
C PRO A 8 -3.65 -10.17 17.04
N LEU A 9 -4.04 -9.37 16.03
CA LEU A 9 -4.11 -9.83 14.64
C LEU A 9 -2.73 -10.18 14.10
N THR A 10 -1.70 -9.38 14.43
CA THR A 10 -0.32 -9.63 14.05
C THR A 10 0.21 -10.94 14.64
N GLN A 11 -0.05 -11.19 15.92
CA GLN A 11 0.31 -12.44 16.59
C GLN A 11 -0.40 -13.62 15.95
N PHE A 12 -1.72 -13.53 15.79
CA PHE A 12 -2.52 -14.57 15.13
C PHE A 12 -1.99 -14.91 13.72
N MET A 13 -1.71 -13.88 12.88
CA MET A 13 -1.17 -14.11 11.54
C MET A 13 0.19 -14.79 11.58
N SER A 14 1.06 -14.42 12.50
CA SER A 14 2.38 -15.03 12.67
C SER A 14 2.28 -16.50 13.10
N GLU A 15 1.39 -16.81 14.03
CA GLU A 15 1.19 -18.17 14.54
C GLU A 15 0.48 -19.11 13.56
N THR A 16 -0.36 -18.57 12.69
CA THR A 16 -1.02 -19.34 11.64
C THR A 16 -0.12 -19.66 10.44
N GLY A 17 1.14 -19.20 10.48
CA GLY A 17 2.15 -19.52 9.47
C GLY A 17 2.13 -18.61 8.25
N ILE A 18 1.50 -17.44 8.34
CA ILE A 18 1.62 -16.41 7.29
C ILE A 18 3.07 -15.91 7.27
N PRO A 19 3.76 -15.92 6.12
CA PRO A 19 5.15 -15.49 6.03
C PRO A 19 5.32 -14.03 6.43
N TYR A 20 6.29 -13.75 7.29
CA TYR A 20 6.64 -12.41 7.70
C TYR A 20 8.16 -12.23 7.86
N GLU A 21 8.61 -11.00 7.92
CA GLU A 21 9.97 -10.61 8.27
C GLU A 21 9.94 -9.44 9.25
N MET A 22 11.05 -9.18 9.94
CA MET A 22 11.13 -8.02 10.82
C MET A 22 11.27 -6.73 10.00
N ASP A 23 10.61 -5.66 10.44
CA ASP A 23 10.77 -4.33 9.84
C ASP A 23 12.22 -3.86 10.00
N GLN A 24 12.81 -3.32 8.92
CA GLN A 24 14.22 -2.92 8.92
C GLN A 24 14.51 -1.70 9.80
N MET A 25 13.52 -0.85 10.02
CA MET A 25 13.65 0.37 10.82
C MET A 25 13.22 0.18 12.28
N ARG A 26 12.33 -0.80 12.52
CA ARG A 26 11.74 -1.10 13.83
C ARG A 26 11.70 -2.60 14.09
N SER A 27 12.87 -3.24 14.01
CA SER A 27 13.01 -4.70 14.14
C SER A 27 12.65 -5.26 15.52
N ASP A 28 12.49 -4.41 16.51
CA ASP A 28 12.13 -4.77 17.88
C ASP A 28 10.61 -4.83 18.15
N SER A 29 9.83 -4.15 17.32
CA SER A 29 8.40 -3.95 17.59
C SER A 29 7.49 -4.18 16.38
N THR A 30 8.05 -4.31 15.18
CA THR A 30 7.25 -4.33 13.96
C THR A 30 7.64 -5.48 13.05
N VAL A 31 6.65 -6.18 12.52
CA VAL A 31 6.80 -7.20 11.48
C VAL A 31 6.18 -6.72 10.18
N VAL A 32 6.65 -7.27 9.07
CA VAL A 32 6.15 -6.98 7.72
C VAL A 32 5.66 -8.27 7.09
N PHE A 33 4.38 -8.32 6.79
CA PHE A 33 3.74 -9.39 6.04
C PHE A 33 3.73 -9.05 4.55
N SER A 34 4.12 -9.97 3.71
CA SER A 34 4.10 -9.81 2.25
C SER A 34 3.02 -10.71 1.64
N PHE A 35 1.99 -10.10 1.06
CA PHE A 35 0.88 -10.81 0.42
C PHE A 35 1.06 -10.77 -1.09
N PRO A 36 1.33 -11.90 -1.76
CA PRO A 36 1.36 -11.96 -3.22
C PRO A 36 -0.05 -11.80 -3.79
N ILE A 37 -0.26 -10.79 -4.64
CA ILE A 37 -1.55 -10.49 -5.25
C ILE A 37 -1.39 -10.56 -6.77
N LYS A 38 -2.27 -11.30 -7.43
CA LYS A 38 -2.37 -11.30 -8.89
C LYS A 38 -3.32 -10.18 -9.32
N SER A 39 -2.82 -9.26 -10.12
CA SER A 39 -3.66 -8.23 -10.74
C SER A 39 -4.58 -8.83 -11.81
N PRO A 40 -5.74 -8.21 -12.11
CA PRO A 40 -6.55 -8.57 -13.27
C PRO A 40 -5.75 -8.51 -14.58
N ASP A 41 -6.18 -9.28 -15.57
CA ASP A 41 -5.41 -9.40 -16.84
C ASP A 41 -5.25 -8.07 -17.61
N ASN A 42 -6.15 -7.10 -17.39
CA ASN A 42 -6.11 -5.77 -18.01
C ASN A 42 -5.73 -4.66 -17.00
N ALA A 43 -5.04 -5.00 -15.92
CA ALA A 43 -4.61 -4.00 -14.94
C ALA A 43 -3.57 -3.05 -15.55
N VAL A 44 -3.70 -1.78 -15.21
CA VAL A 44 -2.71 -0.75 -15.56
C VAL A 44 -1.62 -0.76 -14.49
N TYR A 45 -0.39 -0.92 -14.92
CA TYR A 45 0.78 -0.93 -14.06
C TYR A 45 1.45 0.45 -14.00
N ARG A 46 2.30 0.64 -13.01
CA ARG A 46 3.03 1.88 -12.75
C ARG A 46 3.75 2.47 -13.96
N ASN A 47 4.30 1.61 -14.83
CA ASN A 47 5.11 2.03 -15.97
C ASN A 47 4.31 2.18 -17.28
N ASP A 48 3.03 1.84 -17.28
CA ASP A 48 2.19 1.88 -18.48
C ASP A 48 1.73 3.30 -18.84
N LYS A 49 1.77 4.21 -17.87
CA LYS A 49 1.30 5.59 -18.05
C LYS A 49 2.38 6.61 -17.69
N GLY A 50 2.54 7.61 -18.59
CA GLY A 50 3.36 8.79 -18.31
C GLY A 50 2.74 9.73 -17.28
N ALA A 51 3.53 10.70 -16.84
CA ALA A 51 3.10 11.64 -15.78
C ALA A 51 1.83 12.44 -16.17
N ILE A 52 1.72 12.87 -17.42
CA ILE A 52 0.53 13.60 -17.91
C ILE A 52 -0.73 12.75 -17.92
N GLU A 53 -0.63 11.47 -18.27
CA GLU A 53 -1.77 10.56 -18.22
C GLU A 53 -2.23 10.31 -16.78
N GLN A 54 -1.29 10.18 -15.84
CA GLN A 54 -1.59 10.07 -14.42
C GLN A 54 -2.29 11.33 -13.89
N LEU A 55 -1.83 12.53 -14.29
CA LEU A 55 -2.47 13.80 -13.93
C LEU A 55 -3.89 13.93 -14.50
N LYS A 56 -4.10 13.55 -15.76
CA LYS A 56 -5.43 13.54 -16.38
C LYS A 56 -6.37 12.56 -15.65
N PHE A 57 -5.85 11.42 -15.23
CA PHE A 57 -6.61 10.43 -14.48
C PHE A 57 -7.00 10.97 -13.09
N TRP A 58 -6.07 11.57 -12.37
CA TRP A 58 -6.32 12.26 -11.10
C TRP A 58 -7.40 13.36 -11.28
N LYS A 59 -7.28 14.19 -12.32
CA LYS A 59 -8.23 15.27 -12.60
C LYS A 59 -9.65 14.74 -12.81
N THR A 60 -9.81 13.60 -13.50
CA THR A 60 -11.11 12.94 -13.69
C THR A 60 -11.76 12.58 -12.35
N TYR A 61 -10.99 12.02 -11.40
CA TYR A 61 -11.51 11.75 -10.05
C TYR A 61 -11.83 13.02 -9.27
N ALA A 62 -11.00 14.03 -9.35
CA ALA A 62 -11.21 15.31 -8.68
C ALA A 62 -12.48 16.02 -9.15
N GLU A 63 -12.80 15.96 -10.45
CA GLU A 63 -13.93 16.66 -11.05
C GLU A 63 -15.25 15.85 -10.97
N HIS A 64 -15.22 14.52 -10.96
CA HIS A 64 -16.41 13.71 -11.17
C HIS A 64 -16.74 12.74 -10.02
N TRP A 65 -15.82 12.51 -9.08
CA TRP A 65 -16.02 11.51 -8.03
C TRP A 65 -15.85 12.07 -6.62
N CYS A 66 -14.85 12.92 -6.39
CA CYS A 66 -14.48 13.34 -5.04
C CYS A 66 -15.17 14.65 -4.66
N GLU A 67 -15.90 14.69 -3.56
CA GLU A 67 -16.40 15.94 -2.95
C GLU A 67 -15.24 16.78 -2.41
N HIS A 68 -14.23 16.12 -1.86
CA HIS A 68 -13.01 16.75 -1.36
C HIS A 68 -11.83 16.41 -2.25
N LYS A 69 -10.72 17.06 -2.00
CA LYS A 69 -9.51 16.98 -2.82
C LYS A 69 -8.85 15.59 -2.76
N PRO A 70 -8.83 14.80 -3.83
CA PRO A 70 -8.07 13.57 -3.87
C PRO A 70 -6.58 13.88 -3.85
N SER A 71 -5.79 13.12 -3.11
CA SER A 71 -4.33 13.25 -3.12
C SER A 71 -3.69 12.18 -4.01
N VAL A 72 -2.60 12.55 -4.68
CA VAL A 72 -1.82 11.64 -5.51
C VAL A 72 -0.34 12.01 -5.49
N THR A 73 0.50 11.01 -5.66
CA THR A 73 1.92 11.20 -5.96
C THR A 73 2.19 10.74 -7.38
N ILE A 74 2.62 11.67 -8.23
CA ILE A 74 2.94 11.43 -9.64
C ILE A 74 4.43 11.15 -9.78
N SER A 75 4.78 10.02 -10.39
CA SER A 75 6.16 9.73 -10.76
C SER A 75 6.48 10.37 -12.09
N VAL A 76 7.50 11.22 -12.14
CA VAL A 76 7.87 12.02 -13.31
C VAL A 76 9.23 11.58 -13.82
N LYS A 77 9.32 11.15 -15.08
CA LYS A 77 10.59 10.84 -15.74
C LYS A 77 11.33 12.14 -16.06
N GLU A 78 12.64 12.06 -16.20
CA GLU A 78 13.49 13.25 -16.39
C GLU A 78 13.07 14.10 -17.59
N ASN A 79 12.64 13.48 -18.66
CA ASN A 79 12.19 14.17 -19.88
C ASN A 79 10.75 14.69 -19.81
N GLU A 80 9.98 14.39 -18.77
CA GLU A 80 8.57 14.81 -18.64
C GLU A 80 8.39 16.10 -17.82
N TRP A 81 9.40 16.58 -17.09
CA TRP A 81 9.28 17.70 -16.16
C TRP A 81 8.77 18.98 -16.78
N VAL A 82 9.22 19.32 -18.00
CA VAL A 82 8.80 20.55 -18.69
C VAL A 82 7.32 20.47 -19.06
N GLU A 83 6.87 19.33 -19.58
CA GLU A 83 5.48 19.12 -19.96
C GLU A 83 4.57 19.08 -18.72
N VAL A 84 5.00 18.43 -17.64
CA VAL A 84 4.30 18.43 -16.35
C VAL A 84 4.15 19.84 -15.80
N GLY A 85 5.21 20.64 -15.83
CA GLY A 85 5.15 22.04 -15.40
C GLY A 85 4.15 22.89 -16.22
N ALA A 86 4.17 22.73 -17.53
CA ALA A 86 3.23 23.41 -18.44
C ALA A 86 1.78 22.97 -18.18
N TRP A 87 1.55 21.67 -17.98
CA TRP A 87 0.23 21.14 -17.67
C TRP A 87 -0.28 21.67 -16.32
N CYS A 88 0.56 21.67 -15.29
CA CYS A 88 0.21 22.22 -13.98
C CYS A 88 -0.16 23.70 -14.06
N TRP A 89 0.60 24.49 -14.82
CA TRP A 89 0.30 25.89 -15.04
C TRP A 89 -1.06 26.09 -15.72
N ALA A 90 -1.34 25.33 -16.77
CA ALA A 90 -2.60 25.40 -17.50
C ALA A 90 -3.83 24.93 -16.69
N ASN A 91 -3.63 24.14 -15.64
CA ASN A 91 -4.69 23.60 -14.79
C ASN A 91 -4.58 24.08 -13.33
N PHE A 92 -3.86 25.17 -13.07
CA PHE A 92 -3.48 25.60 -11.74
C PHE A 92 -4.68 25.79 -10.80
N ASP A 93 -5.77 26.37 -11.27
CA ASP A 93 -6.98 26.65 -10.49
C ASP A 93 -7.70 25.36 -10.01
N SER A 94 -7.50 24.24 -10.70
CA SER A 94 -8.08 22.94 -10.34
C SER A 94 -7.11 22.04 -9.57
N LEU A 95 -5.82 22.40 -9.51
CA LEU A 95 -4.81 21.60 -8.85
C LEU A 95 -4.95 21.60 -7.33
N SER A 96 -4.96 20.40 -6.76
CA SER A 96 -4.94 20.23 -5.30
C SER A 96 -4.44 18.83 -4.95
N GLY A 97 -3.72 18.69 -3.84
CA GLY A 97 -3.30 17.39 -3.31
C GLY A 97 -2.38 16.58 -4.24
N VAL A 98 -1.62 17.23 -5.12
CA VAL A 98 -0.68 16.58 -6.03
C VAL A 98 0.74 16.79 -5.57
N SER A 99 1.49 15.69 -5.47
CA SER A 99 2.93 15.67 -5.20
C SER A 99 3.67 15.05 -6.37
N PHE A 100 4.90 15.46 -6.59
CA PHE A 100 5.74 14.96 -7.66
C PHE A 100 6.99 14.31 -7.11
N LEU A 101 7.33 13.12 -7.62
CA LEU A 101 8.59 12.44 -7.33
C LEU A 101 9.32 12.11 -8.63
N PRO A 102 10.65 12.25 -8.66
CA PRO A 102 11.45 11.72 -9.75
C PRO A 102 11.16 10.21 -9.91
N HIS A 103 10.93 9.80 -11.15
CA HIS A 103 10.76 8.38 -11.45
C HIS A 103 12.09 7.66 -11.21
N THR A 104 12.07 6.62 -10.40
CA THR A 104 13.22 5.76 -10.14
C THR A 104 12.82 4.31 -10.36
N ASP A 105 13.70 3.53 -10.98
CA ASP A 105 13.50 2.09 -11.13
C ASP A 105 13.78 1.32 -9.82
N HIS A 106 14.28 2.04 -8.80
CA HIS A 106 14.62 1.44 -7.52
C HIS A 106 13.44 1.54 -6.55
N THR A 107 13.01 0.39 -6.07
CA THR A 107 12.08 0.28 -4.95
C THR A 107 12.90 0.22 -3.66
N TYR A 108 12.56 1.05 -2.67
CA TYR A 108 13.16 0.93 -1.34
C TYR A 108 12.72 -0.38 -0.67
N LYS A 109 13.56 -0.89 0.21
CA LYS A 109 13.29 -2.16 0.90
C LYS A 109 11.99 -2.10 1.68
N GLN A 110 11.21 -3.17 1.63
CA GLN A 110 9.90 -3.28 2.30
C GLN A 110 8.90 -2.18 1.88
N ALA A 111 8.94 -1.75 0.61
CA ALA A 111 7.94 -0.84 0.07
C ALA A 111 6.52 -1.46 0.17
N PRO A 112 5.47 -0.64 0.39
CA PRO A 112 4.10 -1.13 0.52
C PRO A 112 3.58 -1.92 -0.68
N TYR A 113 4.04 -1.56 -1.87
CA TYR A 113 3.74 -2.25 -3.13
C TYR A 113 5.02 -2.46 -3.91
N GLN A 114 5.20 -3.67 -4.41
CA GLN A 114 6.36 -4.06 -5.21
C GLN A 114 5.90 -4.95 -6.35
N ASP A 115 6.43 -4.68 -7.54
CA ASP A 115 6.22 -5.56 -8.69
C ASP A 115 7.04 -6.83 -8.50
N ILE A 116 6.41 -7.97 -8.73
CA ILE A 116 7.04 -9.28 -8.65
C ILE A 116 6.78 -10.06 -9.94
N THR A 117 7.72 -10.93 -10.29
CA THR A 117 7.56 -11.83 -11.43
C THR A 117 6.56 -12.94 -11.13
N LYS A 118 5.99 -13.56 -12.17
CA LYS A 118 5.11 -14.73 -12.01
C LYS A 118 5.77 -15.84 -11.19
N LYS A 119 7.06 -16.09 -11.40
CA LYS A 119 7.81 -17.11 -10.66
C LYS A 119 7.92 -16.77 -9.17
N GLU A 120 8.15 -15.52 -8.85
CA GLU A 120 8.19 -15.04 -7.46
C GLU A 120 6.81 -15.09 -6.80
N TYR A 121 5.77 -14.70 -7.53
CA TYR A 121 4.38 -14.84 -7.08
C TYR A 121 4.06 -16.30 -6.70
N GLU A 122 4.33 -17.25 -7.60
CA GLU A 122 4.07 -18.68 -7.35
C GLU A 122 4.88 -19.22 -6.17
N LYS A 123 6.15 -18.81 -6.06
CA LYS A 123 7.03 -19.17 -4.93
C LYS A 123 6.50 -18.59 -3.60
N GLN A 124 6.11 -17.32 -3.59
CA GLN A 124 5.58 -16.70 -2.37
C GLN A 124 4.25 -17.34 -1.97
N LEU A 125 3.35 -17.58 -2.93
CA LEU A 125 2.06 -18.19 -2.68
C LEU A 125 2.20 -19.60 -2.09
N SER A 126 3.18 -20.39 -2.52
CA SER A 126 3.43 -21.74 -1.98
C SER A 126 3.90 -21.76 -0.51
N ASN A 127 4.31 -20.61 0.03
CA ASN A 127 4.70 -20.49 1.42
C ASN A 127 3.52 -20.13 2.34
N PHE A 128 2.36 -19.82 1.76
CA PHE A 128 1.16 -19.53 2.55
C PHE A 128 0.49 -20.81 3.03
N PRO A 129 -0.14 -20.81 4.20
CA PRO A 129 -0.93 -21.94 4.68
C PRO A 129 -2.16 -22.15 3.77
N ASP A 130 -2.49 -23.43 3.48
CA ASP A 130 -3.66 -23.78 2.66
C ASP A 130 -4.99 -23.29 3.27
N LYS A 131 -5.07 -23.26 4.60
CA LYS A 131 -6.25 -22.81 5.35
C LYS A 131 -5.83 -22.07 6.60
N ILE A 132 -6.57 -20.99 6.89
CA ILE A 132 -6.46 -20.25 8.13
C ILE A 132 -7.79 -20.38 8.88
N ASP A 133 -7.73 -20.81 10.12
CA ASP A 133 -8.88 -20.89 11.00
C ASP A 133 -9.15 -19.55 11.68
N TRP A 134 -9.92 -18.70 11.02
CA TRP A 134 -10.24 -17.35 11.50
C TRP A 134 -11.11 -17.34 12.78
N SER A 135 -11.70 -18.46 13.18
CA SER A 135 -12.47 -18.53 14.44
C SER A 135 -11.59 -18.30 15.66
N LYS A 136 -10.32 -18.63 15.55
CA LYS A 136 -9.33 -18.40 16.62
C LYS A 136 -9.03 -16.94 16.87
N LEU A 137 -9.16 -16.06 15.86
CA LEU A 137 -8.96 -14.63 16.02
C LEU A 137 -9.92 -14.03 17.06
N THR A 138 -11.18 -14.47 17.05
CA THR A 138 -12.20 -14.02 18.00
C THR A 138 -11.87 -14.39 19.45
N GLU A 139 -11.17 -15.48 19.67
CA GLU A 139 -10.69 -15.88 21.01
C GLU A 139 -9.57 -14.97 21.50
N TRP A 140 -8.67 -14.56 20.61
CA TRP A 140 -7.59 -13.62 20.91
C TRP A 140 -8.11 -12.22 21.29
N GLU A 141 -9.08 -11.69 20.55
CA GLU A 141 -9.72 -10.42 20.89
C GLU A 141 -10.40 -10.45 22.26
N LYS A 142 -11.00 -11.57 22.63
CA LYS A 142 -11.63 -11.75 23.96
C LYS A 142 -10.63 -11.77 25.10
N GLU A 143 -9.47 -12.38 24.91
CA GLU A 143 -8.42 -12.42 25.93
C GLU A 143 -7.81 -11.04 26.16
N ASP A 144 -7.62 -10.22 25.12
CA ASP A 144 -7.03 -8.89 25.23
C ASP A 144 -7.98 -7.89 25.89
N THR A 145 -9.28 -7.95 25.61
CA THR A 145 -10.30 -7.14 26.32
C THR A 145 -10.36 -7.42 27.80
N THR A 146 -10.03 -8.64 28.24
CA THR A 146 -9.94 -8.97 29.67
C THR A 146 -8.68 -8.42 30.34
N LYS A 147 -7.64 -8.05 29.57
CA LYS A 147 -6.40 -7.44 30.06
C LYS A 147 -6.40 -5.90 30.05
N GLY A 148 -7.54 -5.29 29.77
CA GLY A 148 -7.73 -3.83 29.89
C GLY A 148 -7.17 -2.99 28.74
N GLY A 149 -6.91 -3.61 27.58
CA GLY A 149 -6.57 -2.91 26.35
C GLY A 149 -7.82 -2.39 25.65
N VAL A 150 -8.37 -1.27 26.09
CA VAL A 150 -9.41 -0.55 25.34
C VAL A 150 -8.72 0.23 24.24
N CYS A 151 -8.91 -0.17 22.98
CA CYS A 151 -8.71 0.73 21.86
C CYS A 151 -9.74 1.85 21.97
N GLU A 152 -9.39 2.99 22.53
CA GLU A 152 -10.16 4.21 22.34
C GLU A 152 -10.09 4.58 20.85
N LEU A 153 -11.19 4.40 20.15
CA LEU A 153 -11.43 5.09 18.89
C LEU A 153 -11.47 6.58 19.20
N VAL A 154 -10.39 7.27 18.92
CA VAL A 154 -10.38 8.73 18.93
C VAL A 154 -11.13 9.15 17.67
N ASP A 155 -12.37 9.60 17.84
CA ASP A 155 -13.12 10.30 16.80
C ASP A 155 -12.34 11.56 16.42
N ILE A 156 -11.90 11.63 15.16
CA ILE A 156 -11.26 12.81 14.57
C ILE A 156 -12.35 13.64 13.89
#